data_d27fc8591061a52d58d8943e98a3be7e
#
_entry.id   d27fc8591061a52d58d8943e98a3be7e
#
_cell.length_a   1.000
_cell.length_b   1.000
_cell.length_c   1.000
_cell.angle_alpha   90.00
_cell.angle_beta   90.00
_cell.angle_gamma   90.00
#
_symmetry.space_group_name_H-M   'P 1'
#
loop_
_entity.id
_entity.type
_entity.pdbx_description
1 polymer ?
#
loop_
_entity_poly.entity_id
_entity_poly.type
_entity_poly.pdbx_seq_one_letter_code
_entity_poly.pdbx_strand_id
1 'polypeptide(L)'
;MTIRFGYRDVNYPSGIIGELRDSSHLLGNVPALRQQMAEDGFLFLRGLIDRQKVLKARKTVLQHLEAHEALVPDTPLLDGVMGGRSPQMMGRKGVAYHPDVLDVIESEELFRFFDAYFAEPSITYNYKWLRAVGNEEYTGAHMDFVYMGRGSANLHTTWVPFGDIPVEQGTLVMCPESNHLDSFARIRDTYGRLDVDRDLVEGWFTKDPMEITDKFGSHWLTTNFEAGDVMIFGMHTMHASTTNLTTRWRISCDIRFQPASDPVDERWKHKGTGHTAANLPVKPIEEARAEWGV
;
A
#
# COMPACT_ATOMS: atom_id res chain seq x y z
N MET A 1 7.05 0.16 -22.55
CA MET A 1 7.66 -1.12 -22.16
C MET A 1 6.56 -2.14 -21.83
N THR A 2 6.85 -3.44 -21.80
CA THR A 2 5.90 -4.45 -21.30
C THR A 2 6.19 -4.70 -19.84
N ILE A 3 5.15 -4.69 -18.99
CA ILE A 3 5.20 -5.03 -17.56
C ILE A 3 4.20 -6.15 -17.30
N ARG A 4 4.27 -6.80 -16.12
CA ARG A 4 3.26 -7.75 -15.69
C ARG A 4 2.38 -7.13 -14.60
N PHE A 5 1.06 -7.23 -14.78
CA PHE A 5 0.08 -6.74 -13.83
C PHE A 5 -0.83 -7.91 -13.40
N GLY A 6 -0.67 -8.33 -12.15
CA GLY A 6 -1.11 -9.66 -11.74
C GLY A 6 -0.32 -10.73 -12.50
N TYR A 7 -1.01 -11.51 -13.33
CA TYR A 7 -0.39 -12.54 -14.18
C TYR A 7 -0.51 -12.22 -15.69
N ARG A 8 -0.98 -11.00 -16.06
CA ARG A 8 -1.11 -10.57 -17.45
C ARG A 8 -0.02 -9.60 -17.84
N ASP A 9 0.54 -9.78 -19.02
CA ASP A 9 1.47 -8.83 -19.60
C ASP A 9 0.69 -7.67 -20.23
N VAL A 10 1.08 -6.43 -19.91
CA VAL A 10 0.43 -5.21 -20.39
C VAL A 10 1.49 -4.19 -20.84
N ASN A 11 1.12 -3.36 -21.82
CA ASN A 11 1.97 -2.23 -22.20
C ASN A 11 1.86 -1.09 -21.20
N TYR A 12 3.00 -0.51 -20.84
CA TYR A 12 3.10 0.66 -19.95
C TYR A 12 4.02 1.73 -20.55
N PRO A 13 3.65 3.02 -20.54
CA PRO A 13 2.27 3.48 -20.26
C PRO A 13 1.31 3.12 -21.40
N SER A 14 0.01 3.04 -21.07
CA SER A 14 -1.07 2.77 -22.02
C SER A 14 -2.39 3.36 -21.52
N GLY A 15 -3.48 3.20 -22.28
CA GLY A 15 -4.83 3.57 -21.83
C GLY A 15 -5.37 2.70 -20.70
N ILE A 16 -4.77 1.54 -20.44
CA ILE A 16 -5.15 0.61 -19.37
C ILE A 16 -4.40 0.93 -18.09
N ILE A 17 -3.10 1.18 -18.21
CA ILE A 17 -2.24 1.54 -17.09
C ILE A 17 -1.36 2.74 -17.50
N GLY A 18 -1.63 3.88 -16.90
CA GLY A 18 -0.99 5.17 -17.17
C GLY A 18 -0.07 5.64 -16.06
N GLU A 19 0.47 6.85 -16.24
CA GLU A 19 1.31 7.53 -15.26
C GLU A 19 0.49 8.16 -14.15
N LEU A 20 0.98 8.07 -12.90
CA LEU A 20 0.44 8.78 -11.76
C LEU A 20 0.60 10.30 -11.92
N ARG A 21 -0.42 11.04 -11.51
CA ARG A 21 -0.37 12.50 -11.42
C ARG A 21 0.32 12.91 -10.12
N ASP A 22 1.37 13.72 -10.25
CA ASP A 22 2.06 14.31 -9.09
C ASP A 22 1.19 15.39 -8.44
N SER A 23 0.90 15.21 -7.15
CA SER A 23 0.12 16.12 -6.31
C SER A 23 1.01 17.06 -5.46
N SER A 24 2.35 17.00 -5.60
CA SER A 24 3.28 17.78 -4.76
C SER A 24 3.11 19.28 -4.92
N HIS A 25 2.67 19.74 -6.10
CA HIS A 25 2.37 21.15 -6.35
C HIS A 25 1.22 21.70 -5.48
N LEU A 26 0.42 20.82 -4.85
CA LEU A 26 -0.67 21.18 -3.94
C LEU A 26 -0.20 21.30 -2.47
N LEU A 27 1.05 20.94 -2.17
CA LEU A 27 1.58 21.05 -0.79
C LEU A 27 1.44 22.51 -0.29
N GLY A 28 0.93 22.64 0.95
CA GLY A 28 0.56 23.93 1.53
C GLY A 28 -0.86 24.41 1.22
N ASN A 29 -1.58 23.77 0.29
CA ASN A 29 -2.98 24.07 -0.03
C ASN A 29 -3.89 22.90 0.39
N VAL A 30 -4.19 22.80 1.70
CA VAL A 30 -4.99 21.69 2.27
C VAL A 30 -6.36 21.52 1.59
N PRO A 31 -7.15 22.59 1.29
CA PRO A 31 -8.39 22.42 0.54
C PRO A 31 -8.20 21.71 -0.81
N ALA A 32 -7.18 22.07 -1.58
CA ALA A 32 -6.90 21.43 -2.87
C ALA A 32 -6.45 19.97 -2.71
N LEU A 33 -5.64 19.64 -1.68
CA LEU A 33 -5.27 18.26 -1.36
C LEU A 33 -6.49 17.41 -1.01
N ARG A 34 -7.41 17.94 -0.19
CA ARG A 34 -8.66 17.25 0.16
C ARG A 34 -9.57 17.06 -1.05
N GLN A 35 -9.65 18.05 -1.93
CA GLN A 35 -10.39 17.94 -3.18
C GLN A 35 -9.81 16.84 -4.07
N GLN A 36 -8.51 16.85 -4.31
CA GLN A 36 -7.82 15.80 -5.10
C GLN A 36 -8.03 14.40 -4.50
N MET A 37 -7.94 14.27 -3.16
CA MET A 37 -8.21 12.99 -2.47
C MET A 37 -9.66 12.54 -2.67
N ALA A 38 -10.62 13.46 -2.64
CA ALA A 38 -12.03 13.12 -2.87
C ALA A 38 -12.28 12.70 -4.32
N GLU A 39 -11.64 13.36 -5.28
CA GLU A 39 -11.76 13.10 -6.71
C GLU A 39 -11.06 11.79 -7.11
N ASP A 40 -9.75 11.69 -6.86
CA ASP A 40 -8.95 10.54 -7.34
C ASP A 40 -8.94 9.36 -6.35
N GLY A 41 -9.20 9.62 -5.06
CA GLY A 41 -9.08 8.65 -3.96
C GLY A 41 -7.68 8.56 -3.37
N PHE A 42 -6.70 9.27 -3.94
CA PHE A 42 -5.29 9.23 -3.50
C PHE A 42 -4.54 10.54 -3.80
N LEU A 43 -3.37 10.67 -3.17
CA LEU A 43 -2.36 11.71 -3.42
C LEU A 43 -1.01 11.04 -3.65
N PHE A 44 -0.35 11.39 -4.73
CA PHE A 44 1.03 11.02 -4.98
C PHE A 44 1.93 12.23 -4.74
N LEU A 45 2.84 12.12 -3.77
CA LEU A 45 3.71 13.21 -3.33
C LEU A 45 5.18 12.85 -3.56
N ARG A 46 5.82 13.56 -4.47
CA ARG A 46 7.24 13.40 -4.77
C ARG A 46 8.11 14.01 -3.68
N GLY A 47 9.09 13.27 -3.20
CA GLY A 47 10.12 13.76 -2.31
C GLY A 47 9.60 14.36 -0.99
N LEU A 48 8.45 13.90 -0.48
CA LEU A 48 7.89 14.39 0.78
C LEU A 48 8.81 14.07 1.98
N ILE A 49 9.48 12.92 1.94
CA ILE A 49 10.43 12.46 2.96
C ILE A 49 11.86 12.67 2.43
N ASP A 50 12.78 13.05 3.31
CA ASP A 50 14.18 13.17 2.93
C ASP A 50 14.73 11.85 2.35
N ARG A 51 15.27 11.93 1.12
CA ARG A 51 15.82 10.79 0.39
C ARG A 51 16.90 10.05 1.19
N GLN A 52 17.74 10.78 1.92
CA GLN A 52 18.86 10.18 2.67
C GLN A 52 18.35 9.37 3.88
N LYS A 53 17.27 9.83 4.54
CA LYS A 53 16.59 9.04 5.58
C LYS A 53 16.11 7.71 5.02
N VAL A 54 15.43 7.73 3.85
CA VAL A 54 14.90 6.53 3.20
C VAL A 54 16.02 5.57 2.79
N LEU A 55 17.11 6.07 2.19
CA LEU A 55 18.24 5.23 1.78
C LEU A 55 18.97 4.63 2.99
N LYS A 56 19.07 5.36 4.10
CA LYS A 56 19.61 4.84 5.37
C LYS A 56 18.73 3.71 5.90
N ALA A 57 17.43 3.91 5.96
CA ALA A 57 16.48 2.88 6.37
C ALA A 57 16.50 1.65 5.46
N ARG A 58 16.58 1.86 4.13
CA ARG A 58 16.77 0.78 3.14
C ARG A 58 17.99 -0.06 3.50
N LYS A 59 19.15 0.57 3.76
CA LYS A 59 20.37 -0.15 4.14
C LYS A 59 20.14 -1.01 5.38
N THR A 60 19.49 -0.48 6.40
CA THR A 60 19.16 -1.22 7.63
C THR A 60 18.28 -2.43 7.35
N VAL A 61 17.24 -2.29 6.50
CA VAL A 61 16.38 -3.42 6.11
C VAL A 61 17.15 -4.45 5.30
N LEU A 62 18.02 -4.04 4.38
CA LEU A 62 18.85 -4.97 3.60
C LEU A 62 19.86 -5.72 4.46
N GLN A 63 20.46 -5.08 5.47
CA GLN A 63 21.31 -5.76 6.47
C GLN A 63 20.51 -6.81 7.26
N HIS A 64 19.26 -6.53 7.58
CA HIS A 64 18.38 -7.51 8.21
C HIS A 64 18.10 -8.70 7.27
N LEU A 65 17.83 -8.45 5.98
CA LEU A 65 17.65 -9.50 4.99
C LEU A 65 18.92 -10.35 4.81
N GLU A 66 20.09 -9.70 4.77
CA GLU A 66 21.40 -10.38 4.69
C GLU A 66 21.64 -11.30 5.90
N ALA A 67 21.37 -10.83 7.12
CA ALA A 67 21.49 -11.61 8.35
C ALA A 67 20.56 -12.81 8.42
N HIS A 68 19.51 -12.85 7.56
CA HIS A 68 18.57 -13.96 7.42
C HIS A 68 18.76 -14.74 6.11
N GLU A 69 19.94 -14.63 5.47
CA GLU A 69 20.29 -15.35 4.24
C GLU A 69 19.30 -15.10 3.08
N ALA A 70 18.64 -13.92 3.09
CA ALA A 70 17.68 -13.54 2.06
C ALA A 70 18.31 -12.79 0.88
N LEU A 71 19.61 -12.53 0.90
CA LEU A 71 20.37 -11.92 -0.18
C LEU A 71 21.38 -12.89 -0.78
N VAL A 72 21.71 -12.70 -2.06
CA VAL A 72 22.80 -13.41 -2.71
C VAL A 72 24.13 -12.94 -2.10
N PRO A 73 24.97 -13.85 -1.58
CA PRO A 73 26.30 -13.51 -1.07
C PRO A 73 27.17 -12.82 -2.14
N ASP A 74 28.12 -12.00 -1.68
CA ASP A 74 29.13 -11.31 -2.52
C ASP A 74 28.53 -10.34 -3.55
N THR A 75 27.25 -9.94 -3.42
CA THR A 75 26.66 -8.86 -4.21
C THR A 75 26.65 -7.55 -3.40
N PRO A 76 26.70 -6.36 -4.07
CA PRO A 76 26.56 -5.10 -3.34
C PRO A 76 25.25 -5.05 -2.52
N LEU A 77 25.34 -4.80 -1.22
CA LEU A 77 24.19 -4.82 -0.30
C LEU A 77 23.01 -3.98 -0.82
N LEU A 78 23.28 -2.77 -1.33
CA LEU A 78 22.23 -1.85 -1.79
C LEU A 78 21.51 -2.31 -3.05
N ASP A 79 22.06 -3.28 -3.78
CA ASP A 79 21.37 -3.90 -4.92
C ASP A 79 20.19 -4.74 -4.46
N GLY A 80 20.26 -5.31 -3.25
CA GLY A 80 19.17 -6.10 -2.67
C GLY A 80 18.81 -7.34 -3.50
N VAL A 81 19.82 -8.04 -4.05
CA VAL A 81 19.62 -9.21 -4.91
C VAL A 81 19.10 -10.37 -4.08
N MET A 82 17.96 -10.94 -4.49
CA MET A 82 17.29 -12.02 -3.78
C MET A 82 18.09 -13.31 -3.78
N GLY A 83 18.39 -13.86 -2.58
CA GLY A 83 19.14 -15.12 -2.40
C GLY A 83 18.35 -16.17 -1.62
N GLY A 84 17.23 -15.82 -1.02
CA GLY A 84 16.45 -16.71 -0.18
C GLY A 84 15.02 -16.23 0.00
N ARG A 85 14.38 -16.59 1.12
CA ARG A 85 13.03 -16.12 1.49
C ARG A 85 13.13 -14.90 2.39
N SER A 86 12.23 -13.93 2.19
CA SER A 86 12.09 -12.82 3.11
C SER A 86 11.67 -13.32 4.50
N PRO A 87 12.38 -12.89 5.58
CA PRO A 87 11.89 -13.11 6.93
C PRO A 87 10.63 -12.29 7.18
N GLN A 88 9.88 -12.66 8.25
CA GLN A 88 8.74 -11.86 8.69
C GLN A 88 9.22 -10.51 9.23
N MET A 89 8.89 -9.43 8.52
CA MET A 89 9.27 -8.07 8.91
C MET A 89 8.10 -7.22 9.42
N MET A 90 6.86 -7.60 9.08
CA MET A 90 5.66 -6.91 9.56
C MET A 90 5.44 -7.14 11.06
N GLY A 91 4.94 -6.14 11.76
CA GLY A 91 4.55 -6.33 13.15
C GLY A 91 4.79 -5.13 14.05
N ARG A 92 4.99 -5.42 15.34
CA ARG A 92 5.20 -4.45 16.43
C ARG A 92 6.60 -4.54 17.04
N LYS A 93 7.54 -5.16 16.36
CA LYS A 93 8.92 -5.39 16.81
C LYS A 93 9.83 -5.71 15.63
N GLY A 94 11.09 -5.98 15.91
CA GLY A 94 12.07 -6.37 14.87
C GLY A 94 12.50 -5.17 14.03
N VAL A 95 12.90 -5.43 12.81
CA VAL A 95 13.46 -4.40 11.91
C VAL A 95 12.47 -3.29 11.59
N ALA A 96 11.16 -3.56 11.59
CA ALA A 96 10.13 -2.52 11.41
C ALA A 96 10.12 -1.45 12.51
N TYR A 97 10.73 -1.74 13.67
CA TYR A 97 10.91 -0.83 14.80
C TYR A 97 12.35 -0.34 14.97
N HIS A 98 13.21 -0.62 14.00
CA HIS A 98 14.55 -0.03 14.02
C HIS A 98 14.44 1.51 13.91
N PRO A 99 15.25 2.28 14.66
CA PRO A 99 15.17 3.76 14.64
C PRO A 99 15.25 4.35 13.24
N ASP A 100 16.10 3.84 12.35
CA ASP A 100 16.20 4.31 10.97
C ASP A 100 14.92 4.09 10.17
N VAL A 101 14.18 2.99 10.43
CA VAL A 101 12.90 2.70 9.78
C VAL A 101 11.80 3.60 10.31
N LEU A 102 11.75 3.79 11.65
CA LEU A 102 10.78 4.70 12.28
C LEU A 102 11.00 6.16 11.88
N ASP A 103 12.26 6.59 11.69
CA ASP A 103 12.59 7.94 11.21
C ASP A 103 12.02 8.24 9.81
N VAL A 104 11.68 7.20 9.05
CA VAL A 104 10.97 7.31 7.76
C VAL A 104 9.46 7.25 7.93
N ILE A 105 8.95 6.16 8.51
CA ILE A 105 7.51 5.89 8.53
C ILE A 105 6.73 6.61 9.63
N GLU A 106 7.42 7.17 10.61
CA GLU A 106 6.91 8.06 11.66
C GLU A 106 7.64 9.41 11.63
N SER A 107 8.05 9.85 10.44
CA SER A 107 8.80 11.08 10.27
C SER A 107 7.99 12.33 10.61
N GLU A 108 8.68 13.40 11.02
CA GLU A 108 8.06 14.70 11.27
C GLU A 108 7.33 15.23 10.03
N GLU A 109 7.85 14.94 8.84
CA GLU A 109 7.26 15.35 7.56
C GLU A 109 5.86 14.74 7.38
N LEU A 110 5.70 13.45 7.69
CA LEU A 110 4.40 12.78 7.62
C LEU A 110 3.43 13.29 8.68
N PHE A 111 3.86 13.41 9.94
CA PHE A 111 3.00 13.97 10.99
C PHE A 111 2.58 15.42 10.68
N ARG A 112 3.50 16.26 10.24
CA ARG A 112 3.19 17.65 9.85
C ARG A 112 2.19 17.70 8.69
N PHE A 113 2.35 16.82 7.69
CA PHE A 113 1.40 16.71 6.59
C PHE A 113 0.01 16.34 7.10
N PHE A 114 -0.11 15.28 7.91
CA PHE A 114 -1.40 14.79 8.37
C PHE A 114 -2.06 15.70 9.41
N ASP A 115 -1.30 16.32 10.30
CA ASP A 115 -1.84 17.32 11.24
C ASP A 115 -2.47 18.51 10.49
N ALA A 116 -1.81 18.98 9.45
CA ALA A 116 -2.37 20.02 8.58
C ALA A 116 -3.57 19.49 7.78
N TYR A 117 -3.46 18.30 7.21
CA TYR A 117 -4.51 17.68 6.40
C TYR A 117 -5.79 17.42 7.21
N PHE A 118 -5.69 16.94 8.44
CA PHE A 118 -6.85 16.73 9.32
C PHE A 118 -7.30 18.00 10.05
N ALA A 119 -6.46 19.03 10.14
CA ALA A 119 -6.63 20.22 10.96
C ALA A 119 -6.68 19.92 12.48
N GLU A 120 -6.05 18.82 12.89
CA GLU A 120 -5.88 18.35 14.27
C GLU A 120 -4.67 17.42 14.36
N PRO A 121 -4.17 17.09 15.58
CA PRO A 121 -3.12 16.08 15.72
C PRO A 121 -3.48 14.76 15.10
N SER A 122 -2.54 14.16 14.40
CA SER A 122 -2.68 12.82 13.82
C SER A 122 -2.02 11.75 14.68
N ILE A 123 -2.48 10.52 14.53
CA ILE A 123 -1.86 9.34 15.11
C ILE A 123 -1.60 8.28 14.05
N THR A 124 -0.67 7.38 14.33
CA THR A 124 -0.37 6.22 13.50
C THR A 124 -0.53 4.92 14.29
N TYR A 125 -0.65 3.80 13.58
CA TYR A 125 -0.82 2.49 14.20
C TYR A 125 0.51 1.91 14.69
N ASN A 126 0.45 1.15 15.79
CA ASN A 126 1.62 0.45 16.32
C ASN A 126 2.04 -0.75 15.45
N TYR A 127 1.17 -1.29 14.63
CA TYR A 127 1.54 -2.33 13.68
C TYR A 127 2.13 -1.70 12.42
N LYS A 128 3.26 -2.22 11.95
CA LYS A 128 3.99 -1.73 10.76
C LYS A 128 3.97 -2.81 9.69
N TRP A 129 3.53 -2.46 8.49
CA TRP A 129 3.44 -3.38 7.35
C TRP A 129 4.68 -3.25 6.46
N LEU A 130 5.87 -3.46 7.06
CA LEU A 130 7.14 -3.48 6.31
C LEU A 130 7.25 -4.78 5.51
N ARG A 131 7.45 -4.67 4.21
CA ARG A 131 7.43 -5.79 3.27
C ARG A 131 8.69 -5.82 2.41
N ALA A 132 9.18 -7.03 2.11
CA ALA A 132 10.06 -7.30 0.99
C ALA A 132 9.32 -8.26 0.04
N VAL A 133 9.06 -7.81 -1.18
CA VAL A 133 8.31 -8.54 -2.21
C VAL A 133 9.28 -9.10 -3.23
N GLY A 134 9.21 -10.40 -3.43
CA GLY A 134 10.12 -11.16 -4.27
C GLY A 134 9.75 -11.18 -5.75
N ASN A 135 10.56 -11.91 -6.52
CA ASN A 135 10.30 -12.16 -7.94
C ASN A 135 8.98 -12.92 -8.13
N GLU A 136 8.22 -12.57 -9.18
CA GLU A 136 6.91 -13.11 -9.52
C GLU A 136 5.81 -12.85 -8.45
N GLU A 137 6.11 -12.09 -7.39
CA GLU A 137 5.14 -11.71 -6.37
C GLU A 137 4.45 -10.39 -6.72
N TYR A 138 3.18 -10.29 -6.35
CA TYR A 138 2.36 -9.07 -6.47
C TYR A 138 1.25 -9.06 -5.42
N THR A 139 0.54 -7.95 -5.33
CA THR A 139 -0.67 -7.79 -4.52
C THR A 139 -1.88 -7.67 -5.44
N GLY A 140 -2.89 -8.53 -5.26
CA GLY A 140 -4.15 -8.47 -6.00
C GLY A 140 -4.97 -7.21 -5.70
N ALA A 141 -5.98 -6.94 -6.53
CA ALA A 141 -6.80 -5.75 -6.37
C ALA A 141 -7.67 -5.83 -5.09
N HIS A 142 -7.63 -4.77 -4.26
CA HIS A 142 -8.37 -4.70 -3.01
C HIS A 142 -8.61 -3.27 -2.54
N MET A 143 -9.48 -3.12 -1.56
CA MET A 143 -9.70 -1.91 -0.78
C MET A 143 -9.24 -2.16 0.66
N ASP A 144 -8.51 -1.24 1.26
CA ASP A 144 -8.00 -1.42 2.64
C ASP A 144 -9.12 -1.45 3.69
N PHE A 145 -10.30 -0.94 3.39
CA PHE A 145 -11.46 -0.99 4.28
C PHE A 145 -11.75 -2.39 4.80
N VAL A 146 -11.61 -3.42 3.95
CA VAL A 146 -11.93 -4.80 4.33
C VAL A 146 -11.06 -5.33 5.49
N TYR A 147 -9.85 -4.76 5.63
CA TYR A 147 -8.91 -5.10 6.69
C TYR A 147 -8.99 -4.15 7.90
N MET A 148 -9.39 -2.88 7.70
CA MET A 148 -9.17 -1.79 8.65
C MET A 148 -10.43 -0.96 8.95
N GLY A 149 -11.60 -1.39 8.53
CA GLY A 149 -12.85 -0.61 8.58
C GLY A 149 -13.50 -0.48 9.96
N ARG A 150 -12.88 -0.97 11.06
CA ARG A 150 -13.46 -0.91 12.42
C ARG A 150 -13.18 0.37 13.19
N GLY A 151 -12.31 1.23 12.66
CA GLY A 151 -11.88 2.46 13.34
C GLY A 151 -12.43 3.72 12.68
N SER A 152 -11.53 4.68 12.49
CA SER A 152 -11.81 5.96 11.84
C SER A 152 -12.26 5.78 10.39
N ALA A 153 -13.30 6.51 9.98
CA ALA A 153 -13.64 6.68 8.57
C ALA A 153 -12.62 7.56 7.82
N ASN A 154 -11.81 8.33 8.55
CA ASN A 154 -10.77 9.21 8.03
C ASN A 154 -9.38 8.54 8.05
N LEU A 155 -9.32 7.22 8.18
CA LEU A 155 -8.06 6.48 8.10
C LEU A 155 -7.50 6.53 6.68
N HIS A 156 -6.23 6.87 6.55
CA HIS A 156 -5.51 6.87 5.29
C HIS A 156 -4.32 5.92 5.35
N THR A 157 -4.15 5.15 4.29
CA THR A 157 -2.92 4.38 4.08
C THR A 157 -1.87 5.28 3.45
N THR A 158 -0.66 5.18 3.94
CA THR A 158 0.52 5.84 3.42
C THR A 158 1.53 4.76 3.04
N TRP A 159 1.73 4.57 1.73
CA TRP A 159 2.72 3.64 1.20
C TRP A 159 4.02 4.39 0.92
N VAL A 160 5.13 3.89 1.49
CA VAL A 160 6.46 4.49 1.40
C VAL A 160 7.42 3.48 0.75
N PRO A 161 8.00 3.79 -0.42
CA PRO A 161 9.05 2.99 -1.04
C PRO A 161 10.37 3.16 -0.26
N PHE A 162 11.03 2.06 0.04
CA PHE A 162 12.36 2.07 0.67
C PHE A 162 13.45 1.95 -0.40
N GLY A 163 13.50 2.92 -1.30
CA GLY A 163 14.44 3.05 -2.41
C GLY A 163 13.74 3.41 -3.71
N ASP A 164 14.51 3.49 -4.77
CA ASP A 164 13.97 3.67 -6.12
C ASP A 164 13.38 2.33 -6.58
N ILE A 165 12.13 2.36 -7.02
CA ILE A 165 11.37 1.18 -7.43
C ILE A 165 10.79 1.44 -8.83
N PRO A 166 11.40 0.87 -9.88
CA PRO A 166 10.86 0.96 -11.23
C PRO A 166 9.59 0.10 -11.37
N VAL A 167 8.76 0.40 -12.36
CA VAL A 167 7.44 -0.25 -12.53
C VAL A 167 7.52 -1.77 -12.68
N GLU A 168 8.60 -2.30 -13.22
CA GLU A 168 8.83 -3.76 -13.33
C GLU A 168 9.24 -4.42 -12.01
N GLN A 169 9.48 -3.64 -10.95
CA GLN A 169 9.87 -4.15 -9.63
C GLN A 169 8.70 -4.21 -8.62
N GLY A 170 7.45 -4.21 -9.10
CA GLY A 170 6.29 -4.39 -8.22
C GLY A 170 5.81 -3.09 -7.56
N THR A 171 5.65 -2.01 -8.34
CA THR A 171 5.14 -0.72 -7.84
C THR A 171 3.68 -0.80 -7.43
N LEU A 172 3.29 0.08 -6.50
CA LEU A 172 1.88 0.29 -6.17
C LEU A 172 1.12 0.86 -7.38
N VAL A 173 -0.10 0.37 -7.59
CA VAL A 173 -0.97 0.75 -8.70
C VAL A 173 -2.33 1.17 -8.16
N MET A 174 -2.80 2.35 -8.54
CA MET A 174 -4.05 2.93 -8.06
C MET A 174 -5.12 2.91 -9.15
N CYS A 175 -6.35 2.58 -8.77
CA CYS A 175 -7.53 2.73 -9.62
C CYS A 175 -8.19 4.08 -9.27
N PRO A 176 -8.00 5.14 -10.08
CA PRO A 176 -8.55 6.46 -9.77
C PRO A 176 -10.07 6.43 -9.71
N GLU A 177 -10.64 7.31 -8.90
CA GLU A 177 -12.08 7.52 -8.75
C GLU A 177 -12.87 6.30 -8.22
N SER A 178 -12.21 5.14 -7.98
CA SER A 178 -12.85 3.91 -7.50
C SER A 178 -13.61 4.07 -6.18
N ASN A 179 -13.25 5.10 -5.40
CA ASN A 179 -13.93 5.51 -4.18
C ASN A 179 -15.35 6.09 -4.42
N HIS A 180 -15.69 6.55 -5.64
CA HIS A 180 -16.99 7.17 -5.93
C HIS A 180 -17.60 6.86 -7.30
N LEU A 181 -16.87 6.31 -8.28
CA LEU A 181 -17.40 5.94 -9.60
C LEU A 181 -18.70 5.11 -9.49
N ASP A 182 -19.68 5.40 -10.33
CA ASP A 182 -20.97 4.69 -10.35
C ASP A 182 -20.81 3.19 -10.67
N SER A 183 -19.88 2.84 -11.58
CA SER A 183 -19.58 1.45 -11.91
C SER A 183 -19.05 0.64 -10.70
N PHE A 184 -18.52 1.31 -9.67
CA PHE A 184 -18.07 0.70 -8.42
C PHE A 184 -19.14 0.73 -7.30
N ALA A 185 -20.32 1.29 -7.53
CA ALA A 185 -21.36 1.42 -6.49
C ALA A 185 -21.65 0.08 -5.82
N ARG A 186 -21.88 -0.98 -6.63
CA ARG A 186 -22.17 -2.32 -6.11
C ARG A 186 -20.99 -2.91 -5.33
N ILE A 187 -19.75 -2.69 -5.80
CA ILE A 187 -18.54 -3.12 -5.07
C ILE A 187 -18.47 -2.42 -3.71
N ARG A 188 -18.69 -1.10 -3.66
CA ARG A 188 -18.67 -0.34 -2.39
C ARG A 188 -19.76 -0.78 -1.42
N ASP A 189 -20.96 -1.11 -1.93
CA ASP A 189 -22.09 -1.53 -1.09
C ASP A 189 -21.99 -2.97 -0.60
N THR A 190 -21.15 -3.80 -1.19
CA THR A 190 -20.92 -5.20 -0.81
C THR A 190 -19.52 -5.41 -0.27
N TYR A 191 -18.54 -5.64 -1.14
CA TYR A 191 -17.14 -5.83 -0.79
C TYR A 191 -16.58 -4.66 0.05
N GLY A 192 -16.90 -3.41 -0.29
CA GLY A 192 -16.47 -2.22 0.46
C GLY A 192 -17.04 -2.12 1.88
N ARG A 193 -17.87 -3.07 2.33
CA ARG A 193 -18.36 -3.21 3.72
C ARG A 193 -17.92 -4.49 4.39
N LEU A 194 -17.11 -5.29 3.69
CA LEU A 194 -16.55 -6.52 4.21
C LEU A 194 -15.60 -6.22 5.38
N ASP A 195 -15.61 -7.09 6.38
CA ASP A 195 -14.58 -7.19 7.40
C ASP A 195 -14.07 -8.63 7.41
N VAL A 196 -12.83 -8.83 6.96
CA VAL A 196 -12.24 -10.17 6.78
C VAL A 196 -12.24 -11.02 8.04
N ASP A 197 -12.15 -10.40 9.24
CA ASP A 197 -12.14 -11.11 10.52
C ASP A 197 -13.55 -11.44 11.00
N ARG A 198 -14.57 -10.61 10.69
CA ARG A 198 -15.96 -10.82 11.06
C ARG A 198 -16.63 -11.81 10.11
N ASP A 199 -16.42 -11.60 8.82
CA ASP A 199 -17.22 -12.27 7.78
C ASP A 199 -16.52 -13.55 7.28
N LEU A 200 -15.25 -13.77 7.66
CA LEU A 200 -14.44 -14.92 7.28
C LEU A 200 -14.40 -15.13 5.76
N VAL A 201 -14.11 -14.06 5.01
CA VAL A 201 -13.97 -14.05 3.56
C VAL A 201 -12.56 -13.60 3.19
N GLU A 202 -12.02 -14.11 2.08
CA GLU A 202 -10.73 -13.64 1.54
C GLU A 202 -10.76 -12.14 1.27
N GLY A 203 -9.64 -11.45 1.52
CA GLY A 203 -9.59 -9.99 1.51
C GLY A 203 -9.35 -9.36 0.14
N TRP A 204 -8.69 -10.02 -0.81
CA TRP A 204 -8.53 -9.46 -2.15
C TRP A 204 -9.83 -9.59 -2.94
N PHE A 205 -10.26 -8.52 -3.59
CA PHE A 205 -11.41 -8.55 -4.47
C PHE A 205 -11.18 -9.46 -5.67
N THR A 206 -9.96 -9.41 -6.24
CA THR A 206 -9.55 -10.31 -7.32
C THR A 206 -8.02 -10.46 -7.36
N LYS A 207 -7.57 -11.64 -7.76
CA LYS A 207 -6.16 -11.93 -8.07
C LYS A 207 -5.74 -11.39 -9.45
N ASP A 208 -6.73 -11.07 -10.31
CA ASP A 208 -6.51 -10.47 -11.62
C ASP A 208 -6.91 -8.98 -11.63
N PRO A 209 -6.00 -8.04 -11.34
CA PRO A 209 -6.36 -6.63 -11.33
C PRO A 209 -6.91 -6.12 -12.65
N MET A 210 -6.58 -6.76 -13.77
CA MET A 210 -7.12 -6.41 -15.10
C MET A 210 -8.62 -6.66 -15.21
N GLU A 211 -9.19 -7.54 -14.37
CA GLU A 211 -10.63 -7.75 -14.29
C GLU A 211 -11.39 -6.45 -13.95
N ILE A 212 -10.77 -5.57 -13.16
CA ILE A 212 -11.33 -4.26 -12.80
C ILE A 212 -11.52 -3.40 -14.06
N THR A 213 -10.53 -3.37 -14.94
CA THR A 213 -10.65 -2.66 -16.23
C THR A 213 -11.68 -3.33 -17.13
N ASP A 214 -11.61 -4.65 -17.27
CA ASP A 214 -12.43 -5.42 -18.21
C ASP A 214 -13.93 -5.36 -17.87
N LYS A 215 -14.28 -5.41 -16.57
CA LYS A 215 -15.68 -5.50 -16.11
C LYS A 215 -16.27 -4.18 -15.63
N PHE A 216 -15.46 -3.29 -15.08
CA PHE A 216 -15.95 -2.05 -14.46
C PHE A 216 -15.57 -0.79 -15.24
N GLY A 217 -14.84 -0.93 -16.36
CA GLY A 217 -14.54 0.17 -17.27
C GLY A 217 -13.60 1.21 -16.72
N SER A 218 -12.79 0.86 -15.71
CA SER A 218 -11.81 1.74 -15.10
C SER A 218 -10.41 1.52 -15.70
N HIS A 219 -9.47 2.32 -15.27
CA HIS A 219 -8.05 2.22 -15.64
C HIS A 219 -7.18 2.28 -14.40
N TRP A 220 -5.88 2.08 -14.58
CA TRP A 220 -4.91 2.04 -13.51
C TRP A 220 -3.82 3.09 -13.70
N LEU A 221 -3.22 3.54 -12.60
CA LEU A 221 -2.13 4.50 -12.61
C LEU A 221 -0.99 4.01 -11.71
N THR A 222 0.24 4.08 -12.21
CA THR A 222 1.46 3.82 -11.46
C THR A 222 2.60 4.69 -12.01
N THR A 223 3.78 4.59 -11.43
CA THR A 223 4.97 5.29 -11.92
C THR A 223 6.24 4.59 -11.40
N ASN A 224 7.40 4.99 -11.90
CA ASN A 224 8.65 4.74 -11.20
C ASN A 224 8.67 5.58 -9.92
N PHE A 225 8.74 4.94 -8.78
CA PHE A 225 8.89 5.63 -7.50
C PHE A 225 10.34 5.87 -7.17
N GLU A 226 10.62 6.99 -6.52
CA GLU A 226 11.93 7.34 -6.00
C GLU A 226 11.93 7.32 -4.46
N ALA A 227 13.11 7.12 -3.87
CA ALA A 227 13.26 7.22 -2.42
C ALA A 227 12.88 8.62 -1.94
N GLY A 228 11.91 8.70 -1.04
CA GLY A 228 11.32 9.94 -0.54
C GLY A 228 9.92 10.22 -1.05
N ASP A 229 9.49 9.53 -2.10
CA ASP A 229 8.10 9.58 -2.58
C ASP A 229 7.14 8.96 -1.57
N VAL A 230 5.88 9.39 -1.61
CA VAL A 230 4.83 8.86 -0.75
C VAL A 230 3.53 8.76 -1.55
N MET A 231 2.84 7.62 -1.42
CA MET A 231 1.47 7.47 -1.88
C MET A 231 0.52 7.43 -0.69
N ILE A 232 -0.46 8.34 -0.65
CA ILE A 232 -1.50 8.42 0.39
C ILE A 232 -2.84 8.11 -0.25
N PHE A 233 -3.65 7.24 0.35
CA PHE A 233 -4.96 6.90 -0.21
C PHE A 233 -5.98 6.54 0.85
N GLY A 234 -7.25 6.76 0.49
CA GLY A 234 -8.41 6.46 1.35
C GLY A 234 -8.74 4.97 1.38
N MET A 235 -9.48 4.55 2.40
CA MET A 235 -9.81 3.16 2.66
C MET A 235 -10.62 2.47 1.54
N HIS A 236 -11.40 3.22 0.76
CA HIS A 236 -12.22 2.70 -0.34
C HIS A 236 -11.58 2.83 -1.72
N THR A 237 -10.32 3.26 -1.79
CA THR A 237 -9.59 3.31 -3.06
C THR A 237 -9.13 1.92 -3.45
N MET A 238 -9.57 1.45 -4.61
CA MET A 238 -9.13 0.17 -5.17
C MET A 238 -7.67 0.30 -5.61
N HIS A 239 -6.82 -0.61 -5.15
CA HIS A 239 -5.41 -0.60 -5.48
C HIS A 239 -4.85 -2.02 -5.59
N ALA A 240 -3.68 -2.13 -6.20
CA ALA A 240 -2.96 -3.38 -6.43
C ALA A 240 -1.45 -3.12 -6.52
N SER A 241 -0.65 -4.07 -6.96
CA SER A 241 0.72 -3.82 -7.39
C SER A 241 1.01 -4.48 -8.74
N THR A 242 1.96 -3.92 -9.50
CA THR A 242 2.59 -4.66 -10.58
C THR A 242 3.32 -5.88 -10.01
N THR A 243 3.61 -6.86 -10.86
CA THR A 243 4.41 -8.02 -10.47
C THR A 243 5.89 -7.66 -10.50
N ASN A 244 6.64 -8.06 -9.48
CA ASN A 244 8.08 -7.87 -9.46
C ASN A 244 8.74 -8.87 -10.42
N LEU A 245 9.20 -8.40 -11.57
CA LEU A 245 9.91 -9.22 -12.58
C LEU A 245 11.44 -9.15 -12.43
N THR A 246 11.93 -8.45 -11.40
CA THR A 246 13.37 -8.29 -11.19
C THR A 246 13.94 -9.35 -10.24
N THR A 247 15.24 -9.41 -10.16
CA THR A 247 15.95 -10.24 -9.17
C THR A 247 16.21 -9.51 -7.86
N ARG A 248 15.56 -8.37 -7.62
CA ARG A 248 15.78 -7.51 -6.45
C ARG A 248 14.55 -7.47 -5.56
N TRP A 249 14.76 -7.44 -4.25
CA TRP A 249 13.66 -7.20 -3.30
C TRP A 249 13.05 -5.83 -3.51
N ARG A 250 11.73 -5.77 -3.70
CA ARG A 250 10.96 -4.55 -3.57
C ARG A 250 10.63 -4.32 -2.10
N ILE A 251 11.23 -3.31 -1.49
CA ILE A 251 11.03 -2.98 -0.08
C ILE A 251 10.12 -1.76 0.03
N SER A 252 9.05 -1.87 0.82
CA SER A 252 8.12 -0.78 1.12
C SER A 252 7.46 -0.99 2.48
N CYS A 253 6.92 0.08 3.04
CA CYS A 253 6.10 -0.01 4.24
C CYS A 253 4.76 0.69 4.01
N ASP A 254 3.67 0.01 4.40
CA ASP A 254 2.37 0.66 4.59
C ASP A 254 2.28 1.12 6.04
N ILE A 255 1.93 2.37 6.23
CA ILE A 255 1.64 2.97 7.53
C ILE A 255 0.26 3.63 7.48
N ARG A 256 -0.42 3.73 8.59
CA ARG A 256 -1.76 4.30 8.66
C ARG A 256 -1.78 5.55 9.51
N PHE A 257 -2.43 6.59 9.01
CA PHE A 257 -2.64 7.85 9.73
C PHE A 257 -4.14 8.15 9.82
N GLN A 258 -4.54 8.67 10.98
CA GLN A 258 -5.91 9.12 11.24
C GLN A 258 -5.92 10.32 12.20
N PRO A 259 -7.02 11.09 12.29
CA PRO A 259 -7.22 12.07 13.35
C PRO A 259 -7.09 11.42 14.74
N ALA A 260 -6.44 12.11 15.69
CA ALA A 260 -6.28 11.59 17.04
C ALA A 260 -7.60 11.51 17.81
N SER A 261 -8.59 12.34 17.46
CA SER A 261 -9.93 12.35 18.05
C SER A 261 -10.83 11.20 17.59
N ASP A 262 -10.50 10.55 16.47
CA ASP A 262 -11.29 9.49 15.88
C ASP A 262 -11.10 8.13 16.60
N PRO A 263 -12.11 7.24 16.55
CA PRO A 263 -11.97 5.87 17.06
C PRO A 263 -10.81 5.13 16.41
N VAL A 264 -10.03 4.40 17.20
CA VAL A 264 -8.91 3.58 16.72
C VAL A 264 -9.33 2.12 16.68
N ASP A 265 -9.04 1.42 15.59
CA ASP A 265 -9.21 -0.03 15.52
C ASP A 265 -8.27 -0.72 16.52
N GLU A 266 -8.87 -1.35 17.54
CA GLU A 266 -8.17 -1.95 18.67
C GLU A 266 -7.20 -3.07 18.27
N ARG A 267 -7.43 -3.70 17.13
CA ARG A 267 -6.56 -4.77 16.60
C ARG A 267 -5.14 -4.26 16.32
N TRP A 268 -4.99 -2.97 16.00
CA TRP A 268 -3.73 -2.38 15.53
C TRP A 268 -2.99 -1.54 16.58
N LYS A 269 -3.55 -1.39 17.78
CA LYS A 269 -2.89 -0.77 18.93
C LYS A 269 -1.72 -1.61 19.46
N HIS A 270 -0.95 -1.08 20.40
CA HIS A 270 0.26 -1.71 20.97
C HIS A 270 0.01 -3.14 21.47
N LYS A 271 -1.12 -3.38 22.15
CA LYS A 271 -1.55 -4.70 22.65
C LYS A 271 -2.68 -5.33 21.83
N GLY A 272 -2.91 -4.82 20.62
CA GLY A 272 -4.00 -5.30 19.76
C GLY A 272 -3.71 -6.71 19.23
N THR A 273 -4.78 -7.42 18.89
CA THR A 273 -4.73 -8.83 18.46
C THR A 273 -4.16 -9.01 17.05
N GLY A 274 -4.19 -7.96 16.20
CA GLY A 274 -4.04 -8.12 14.75
C GLY A 274 -5.27 -8.79 14.13
N HIS A 275 -5.13 -9.38 12.96
CA HIS A 275 -6.18 -10.20 12.35
C HIS A 275 -6.46 -11.44 13.20
N THR A 276 -7.74 -11.70 13.46
CA THR A 276 -8.20 -12.83 14.28
C THR A 276 -8.59 -14.04 13.43
N ALA A 277 -8.90 -13.83 12.14
CA ALA A 277 -9.27 -14.87 11.20
C ALA A 277 -8.09 -15.60 10.53
N ALA A 278 -6.84 -15.18 10.79
CA ALA A 278 -5.64 -15.65 10.07
C ALA A 278 -5.45 -17.18 10.04
N ASN A 279 -6.03 -17.91 11.00
CA ASN A 279 -5.94 -19.38 11.09
C ASN A 279 -7.32 -20.06 10.99
N LEU A 280 -8.36 -19.34 10.59
CA LEU A 280 -9.70 -19.88 10.41
C LEU A 280 -9.95 -20.19 8.92
N PRO A 281 -10.81 -21.18 8.62
CA PRO A 281 -11.31 -21.35 7.26
C PRO A 281 -12.04 -20.08 6.80
N VAL A 282 -11.65 -19.55 5.64
CA VAL A 282 -12.28 -18.38 5.03
C VAL A 282 -12.98 -18.78 3.74
N LYS A 283 -14.11 -18.12 3.44
CA LYS A 283 -14.83 -18.27 2.18
C LYS A 283 -13.98 -17.68 1.05
N PRO A 284 -13.82 -18.37 -0.09
CA PRO A 284 -13.21 -17.80 -1.27
C PRO A 284 -13.95 -16.53 -1.73
N ILE A 285 -13.20 -15.54 -2.18
CA ILE A 285 -13.79 -14.27 -2.60
C ILE A 285 -14.72 -14.44 -3.80
N GLU A 286 -14.42 -15.38 -4.70
CA GLU A 286 -15.24 -15.66 -5.88
C GLU A 286 -16.65 -16.12 -5.51
N GLU A 287 -16.81 -16.92 -4.45
CA GLU A 287 -18.11 -17.33 -3.93
C GLU A 287 -18.87 -16.13 -3.35
N ALA A 288 -18.21 -15.31 -2.52
CA ALA A 288 -18.82 -14.12 -1.94
C ALA A 288 -19.24 -13.12 -3.04
N ARG A 289 -18.40 -12.91 -4.05
CA ARG A 289 -18.71 -12.03 -5.20
C ARG A 289 -19.91 -12.52 -6.00
N ALA A 290 -20.02 -13.83 -6.22
CA ALA A 290 -21.19 -14.42 -6.89
C ALA A 290 -22.49 -14.15 -6.10
N GLU A 291 -22.45 -14.27 -4.76
CA GLU A 291 -23.58 -13.93 -3.90
C GLU A 291 -23.94 -12.44 -3.96
N TRP A 292 -22.93 -11.57 -4.08
CA TRP A 292 -23.10 -10.10 -4.15
C TRP A 292 -23.48 -9.61 -5.56
N GLY A 293 -23.32 -10.42 -6.59
CA GLY A 293 -23.57 -10.05 -7.98
C GLY A 293 -22.54 -9.06 -8.55
N VAL A 294 -21.24 -9.27 -8.23
CA VAL A 294 -20.10 -8.45 -8.71
C VAL A 294 -18.98 -9.30 -9.29
#